data_4cc7fca163d9c4fc9f69aab70e1f080c
#
_entry.id   4cc7fca163d9c4fc9f69aab70e1f080c
#
_cell.length_a   1.000
_cell.length_b   1.000
_cell.length_c   1.000
_cell.angle_alpha   90.00
_cell.angle_beta   90.00
_cell.angle_gamma   90.00
#
_symmetry.space_group_name_H-M   'P 1'
#
loop_
_entity.id
_entity.type
_entity.pdbx_description
1 polymer ?
#
loop_
_entity_poly.entity_id
_entity_poly.type
_entity_poly.pdbx_seq_one_letter_code
_entity_poly.pdbx_strand_id
1 'polypeptide(L)'
;HVDHGKTSLLDSLRDTNIVSGEHGGITQHIGAYQVKTENDKLITFIDTPGHAAFTEMRARGSKITDIVVLVVAADDGIKPQTVEAIKHSKAAKVPIIVAINKCDLPEKNISKIKNEMMQYELIAEDLSGDTLFVEVSALKKLNLDKLKESILLQSEILDLKASFSDTARGVVIESKIDKGKGPVSTILISNGKLKRGDFFICGDTWGKVRAMINYEGKMVNEALPSMPVEIL
;
A
#
# COMPACT_ATOMS: atom_id res chain seq x y z
N HIS A 1 -9.62 -1.35 -9.48
CA HIS A 1 -10.93 -0.73 -9.84
C HIS A 1 -11.63 -0.26 -8.57
N VAL A 2 -12.53 0.70 -8.68
CA VAL A 2 -13.22 1.29 -7.52
C VAL A 2 -14.00 0.23 -6.76
N ASP A 3 -14.68 -0.70 -7.44
CA ASP A 3 -15.59 -1.69 -6.85
C ASP A 3 -14.95 -3.07 -6.61
N HIS A 4 -13.62 -3.20 -6.75
CA HIS A 4 -12.92 -4.47 -6.49
C HIS A 4 -12.68 -4.73 -4.99
N GLY A 5 -13.14 -3.83 -4.12
CA GLY A 5 -13.06 -4.00 -2.66
C GLY A 5 -11.67 -3.74 -2.08
N LYS A 6 -10.86 -2.87 -2.71
CA LYS A 6 -9.54 -2.50 -2.20
C LYS A 6 -9.62 -1.94 -0.78
N THR A 7 -10.42 -0.91 -0.54
CA THR A 7 -10.59 -0.27 0.78
C THR A 7 -11.17 -1.27 1.80
N SER A 8 -12.13 -2.10 1.39
CA SER A 8 -12.69 -3.16 2.25
C SER A 8 -11.65 -4.21 2.63
N LEU A 9 -10.75 -4.57 1.70
CA LEU A 9 -9.65 -5.50 1.97
C LEU A 9 -8.67 -4.90 2.98
N LEU A 10 -8.34 -3.63 2.81
CA LEU A 10 -7.45 -2.91 3.72
C LEU A 10 -8.06 -2.76 5.12
N ASP A 11 -9.34 -2.44 5.23
CA ASP A 11 -10.06 -2.40 6.51
C ASP A 11 -10.05 -3.77 7.20
N SER A 12 -10.26 -4.84 6.43
CA SER A 12 -10.23 -6.20 6.97
C SER A 12 -8.84 -6.60 7.46
N LEU A 13 -7.78 -6.15 6.79
CA LEU A 13 -6.39 -6.37 7.22
C LEU A 13 -6.02 -5.59 8.48
N ARG A 14 -6.67 -4.44 8.73
CA ARG A 14 -6.46 -3.57 9.88
C ARG A 14 -7.38 -3.87 11.07
N ASP A 15 -8.39 -4.69 10.88
CA ASP A 15 -9.52 -4.83 11.82
C ASP A 15 -10.22 -3.48 12.14
N THR A 16 -10.36 -2.62 11.13
CA THR A 16 -11.00 -1.31 11.21
C THR A 16 -12.21 -1.24 10.28
N ASN A 17 -12.98 -0.16 10.36
CA ASN A 17 -14.15 0.08 9.52
C ASN A 17 -14.13 1.52 8.98
N ILE A 18 -13.13 1.84 8.16
CA ILE A 18 -12.94 3.17 7.56
C ILE A 18 -13.90 3.40 6.39
N VAL A 19 -14.23 2.35 5.64
CA VAL A 19 -15.19 2.40 4.50
C VAL A 19 -16.49 3.11 4.90
N SER A 20 -16.96 2.92 6.12
CA SER A 20 -18.19 3.55 6.59
C SER A 20 -18.08 5.06 6.83
N GLY A 21 -16.89 5.60 6.94
CA GLY A 21 -16.61 7.02 7.22
C GLY A 21 -16.20 7.84 5.98
N GLU A 22 -15.82 7.20 4.89
CA GLU A 22 -15.41 7.90 3.66
C GLU A 22 -16.63 8.27 2.79
N HIS A 23 -16.67 9.51 2.29
CA HIS A 23 -17.70 9.96 1.33
C HIS A 23 -17.67 9.09 0.06
N GLY A 24 -18.73 8.33 -0.16
CA GLY A 24 -18.84 7.41 -1.30
C GLY A 24 -18.07 6.10 -1.15
N GLY A 25 -17.50 5.78 0.02
CA GLY A 25 -16.80 4.50 0.27
C GLY A 25 -15.52 4.32 -0.55
N ILE A 26 -14.91 5.40 -1.04
CA ILE A 26 -13.70 5.38 -1.87
C ILE A 26 -12.58 6.20 -1.24
N THR A 27 -11.35 5.68 -1.31
CA THR A 27 -10.14 6.39 -0.91
C THR A 27 -9.88 7.58 -1.86
N GLN A 28 -9.80 8.80 -1.32
CA GLN A 28 -9.54 10.02 -2.08
C GLN A 28 -8.14 10.61 -1.84
N HIS A 29 -7.48 10.20 -0.76
CA HIS A 29 -6.13 10.62 -0.38
C HIS A 29 -5.20 9.40 -0.33
N ILE A 30 -3.89 9.64 -0.42
CA ILE A 30 -2.92 8.55 -0.20
C ILE A 30 -2.85 8.29 1.31
N GLY A 31 -3.39 7.16 1.74
CA GLY A 31 -3.27 6.68 3.11
C GLY A 31 -2.02 5.82 3.31
N ALA A 32 -1.34 5.97 4.44
CA ALA A 32 -0.24 5.09 4.81
C ALA A 32 -0.41 4.64 6.26
N TYR A 33 -0.30 3.35 6.51
CA TYR A 33 -0.51 2.76 7.84
C TYR A 33 0.20 1.41 7.96
N GLN A 34 0.40 0.97 9.19
CA GLN A 34 1.06 -0.29 9.49
C GLN A 34 0.08 -1.36 9.96
N VAL A 35 0.29 -2.58 9.48
CA VAL A 35 -0.43 -3.78 9.92
C VAL A 35 0.57 -4.73 10.54
N LYS A 36 0.23 -5.22 11.72
CA LYS A 36 1.01 -6.22 12.42
C LYS A 36 0.62 -7.62 11.95
N THR A 37 1.62 -8.46 11.70
CA THR A 37 1.42 -9.87 11.37
C THR A 37 1.42 -10.72 12.64
N GLU A 38 1.02 -11.98 12.55
CA GLU A 38 1.05 -12.93 13.67
C GLU A 38 2.45 -13.11 14.28
N ASN A 39 3.50 -12.96 13.46
CA ASN A 39 4.89 -13.06 13.89
C ASN A 39 5.49 -11.72 14.35
N ASP A 40 4.67 -10.77 14.77
CA ASP A 40 5.07 -9.43 15.22
C ASP A 40 5.82 -8.58 14.18
N LYS A 41 5.89 -9.02 12.91
CA LYS A 41 6.44 -8.22 11.82
C LYS A 41 5.43 -7.15 11.41
N LEU A 42 5.93 -5.97 11.01
CA LEU A 42 5.11 -4.86 10.53
C LEU A 42 5.18 -4.77 9.01
N ILE A 43 4.02 -4.65 8.38
CA ILE A 43 3.89 -4.34 6.95
C ILE A 43 3.27 -2.96 6.83
N THR A 44 3.92 -2.07 6.10
CA THR A 44 3.36 -0.73 5.81
C THR A 44 2.60 -0.79 4.50
N PHE A 45 1.32 -0.51 4.56
CA PHE A 45 0.46 -0.37 3.39
C PHE A 45 0.33 1.09 3.00
N ILE A 46 0.44 1.34 1.70
CA ILE A 46 0.14 2.63 1.09
C ILE A 46 -1.10 2.44 0.22
N ASP A 47 -2.20 3.05 0.64
CA ASP A 47 -3.44 3.05 -0.14
C ASP A 47 -3.47 4.21 -1.13
N THR A 48 -3.79 3.91 -2.38
CA THR A 48 -3.94 4.90 -3.44
C THR A 48 -5.34 4.85 -4.03
N PRO A 49 -5.93 6.01 -4.38
CA PRO A 49 -7.25 6.04 -4.99
C PRO A 49 -7.34 5.18 -6.24
N GLY A 50 -8.43 4.40 -6.36
CA GLY A 50 -8.65 3.49 -7.51
C GLY A 50 -9.23 4.19 -8.74
N HIS A 51 -9.76 5.41 -8.62
CA HIS A 51 -10.44 6.12 -9.70
C HIS A 51 -9.45 6.61 -10.79
N ALA A 52 -9.89 6.62 -12.07
CA ALA A 52 -9.06 7.03 -13.21
C ALA A 52 -8.45 8.43 -13.06
N ALA A 53 -9.13 9.36 -12.40
CA ALA A 53 -8.63 10.72 -12.14
C ALA A 53 -7.33 10.79 -11.32
N PHE A 54 -6.91 9.70 -10.65
CA PHE A 54 -5.77 9.67 -9.74
C PHE A 54 -4.58 8.85 -10.25
N THR A 55 -4.35 8.82 -11.56
CA THR A 55 -3.25 8.10 -12.22
C THR A 55 -1.87 8.48 -11.66
N GLU A 56 -1.63 9.78 -11.44
CA GLU A 56 -0.35 10.26 -10.89
C GLU A 56 -0.10 9.76 -9.45
N MET A 57 -1.14 9.64 -8.63
CA MET A 57 -1.02 9.11 -7.28
C MET A 57 -0.64 7.63 -7.30
N ARG A 58 -1.21 6.83 -8.23
CA ARG A 58 -0.82 5.42 -8.41
C ARG A 58 0.62 5.28 -8.90
N ALA A 59 1.01 6.11 -9.87
CA ALA A 59 2.39 6.12 -10.37
C ALA A 59 3.40 6.51 -9.29
N ARG A 60 3.04 7.47 -8.42
CA ARG A 60 3.85 7.85 -7.26
C ARG A 60 3.91 6.72 -6.24
N GLY A 61 2.76 6.13 -5.89
CA GLY A 61 2.68 4.98 -4.99
C GLY A 61 3.61 3.85 -5.42
N SER A 62 3.55 3.42 -6.68
CA SER A 62 4.39 2.34 -7.20
C SER A 62 5.89 2.63 -7.15
N LYS A 63 6.31 3.91 -7.17
CA LYS A 63 7.73 4.29 -7.09
C LYS A 63 8.32 4.27 -5.68
N ILE A 64 7.48 4.30 -4.66
CA ILE A 64 7.90 4.39 -3.25
C ILE A 64 7.63 3.11 -2.48
N THR A 65 7.04 2.10 -3.12
CA THR A 65 6.73 0.79 -2.52
C THR A 65 7.69 -0.28 -3.02
N ASP A 66 7.93 -1.29 -2.19
CA ASP A 66 8.75 -2.45 -2.52
C ASP A 66 7.95 -3.55 -3.24
N ILE A 67 6.65 -3.64 -2.96
CA ILE A 67 5.73 -4.64 -3.49
C ILE A 67 4.40 -3.96 -3.80
N VAL A 68 3.77 -4.36 -4.90
CA VAL A 68 2.41 -3.93 -5.25
C VAL A 68 1.43 -5.09 -5.06
N VAL A 69 0.39 -4.87 -4.27
CA VAL A 69 -0.75 -5.79 -4.19
C VAL A 69 -1.85 -5.31 -5.13
N LEU A 70 -2.05 -6.04 -6.21
CA LEU A 70 -3.06 -5.76 -7.22
C LEU A 70 -4.37 -6.46 -6.86
N VAL A 71 -5.39 -5.69 -6.51
CA VAL A 71 -6.69 -6.24 -6.11
C VAL A 71 -7.61 -6.35 -7.32
N VAL A 72 -8.11 -7.55 -7.59
CA VAL A 72 -9.05 -7.86 -8.68
C VAL A 72 -10.25 -8.60 -8.11
N ALA A 73 -11.46 -8.19 -8.45
CA ALA A 73 -12.66 -8.88 -8.01
C ALA A 73 -12.91 -10.14 -8.85
N ALA A 74 -13.24 -11.24 -8.18
CA ALA A 74 -13.43 -12.56 -8.80
C ALA A 74 -14.65 -12.63 -9.75
N ASP A 75 -15.62 -11.74 -9.55
CA ASP A 75 -16.86 -11.61 -10.32
C ASP A 75 -16.72 -10.68 -11.54
N ASP A 76 -15.76 -9.74 -11.51
CA ASP A 76 -15.67 -8.64 -12.47
C ASP A 76 -14.47 -8.73 -13.44
N GLY A 77 -13.38 -9.38 -13.01
CA GLY A 77 -12.18 -9.57 -13.82
C GLY A 77 -11.33 -8.32 -14.01
N ILE A 78 -10.55 -8.28 -15.10
CA ILE A 78 -9.61 -7.20 -15.38
C ILE A 78 -10.33 -5.99 -15.98
N LYS A 79 -10.06 -4.82 -15.44
CA LYS A 79 -10.62 -3.53 -15.90
C LYS A 79 -9.49 -2.61 -16.39
N PRO A 80 -9.81 -1.52 -17.13
CA PRO A 80 -8.79 -0.59 -17.63
C PRO A 80 -7.84 -0.05 -16.54
N GLN A 81 -8.35 0.27 -15.35
CA GLN A 81 -7.52 0.73 -14.23
C GLN A 81 -6.62 -0.38 -13.67
N THR A 82 -7.05 -1.65 -13.77
CA THR A 82 -6.20 -2.79 -13.41
C THR A 82 -5.00 -2.86 -14.36
N VAL A 83 -5.23 -2.74 -15.66
CA VAL A 83 -4.18 -2.71 -16.69
C VAL A 83 -3.23 -1.53 -16.47
N GLU A 84 -3.75 -0.37 -16.16
CA GLU A 84 -2.96 0.82 -15.85
C GLU A 84 -2.06 0.58 -14.63
N ALA A 85 -2.59 0.01 -13.54
CA ALA A 85 -1.83 -0.31 -12.34
C ALA A 85 -0.69 -1.31 -12.64
N ILE A 86 -0.95 -2.33 -13.47
CA ILE A 86 0.08 -3.28 -13.93
C ILE A 86 1.20 -2.53 -14.67
N LYS A 87 0.85 -1.64 -15.60
CA LYS A 87 1.84 -0.85 -16.36
C LYS A 87 2.70 0.03 -15.46
N HIS A 88 2.10 0.70 -14.47
CA HIS A 88 2.84 1.52 -13.51
C HIS A 88 3.80 0.69 -12.65
N SER A 89 3.35 -0.46 -12.16
CA SER A 89 4.19 -1.36 -11.35
C SER A 89 5.35 -1.93 -12.16
N LYS A 90 5.10 -2.36 -13.40
CA LYS A 90 6.16 -2.82 -14.31
C LYS A 90 7.16 -1.71 -14.66
N ALA A 91 6.68 -0.50 -14.95
CA ALA A 91 7.54 0.65 -15.21
C ALA A 91 8.41 1.03 -14.01
N ALA A 92 7.90 0.84 -12.80
CA ALA A 92 8.64 1.02 -11.55
C ALA A 92 9.53 -0.19 -11.20
N LYS A 93 9.43 -1.30 -11.93
CA LYS A 93 10.12 -2.58 -11.66
C LYS A 93 9.83 -3.16 -10.28
N VAL A 94 8.62 -2.98 -9.82
CA VAL A 94 8.15 -3.46 -8.51
C VAL A 94 7.39 -4.77 -8.72
N PRO A 95 7.68 -5.84 -7.97
CA PRO A 95 6.96 -7.11 -8.07
C PRO A 95 5.49 -6.94 -7.68
N ILE A 96 4.65 -7.73 -8.33
CA ILE A 96 3.20 -7.69 -8.17
C ILE A 96 2.73 -8.98 -7.53
N ILE A 97 1.92 -8.86 -6.47
CA ILE A 97 1.10 -9.95 -5.91
C ILE A 97 -0.33 -9.68 -6.32
N VAL A 98 -1.00 -10.67 -6.88
CA VAL A 98 -2.41 -10.54 -7.31
C VAL A 98 -3.33 -11.08 -6.21
N ALA A 99 -4.12 -10.20 -5.60
CA ALA A 99 -5.16 -10.55 -4.65
C ALA A 99 -6.50 -10.64 -5.37
N ILE A 100 -7.01 -11.85 -5.58
CA ILE A 100 -8.34 -12.07 -6.16
C ILE A 100 -9.36 -12.00 -5.04
N ASN A 101 -10.03 -10.86 -4.94
CA ASN A 101 -11.01 -10.58 -3.89
C ASN A 101 -12.40 -11.06 -4.27
N LYS A 102 -13.30 -11.14 -3.30
CA LYS A 102 -14.69 -11.64 -3.43
C LYS A 102 -14.75 -13.13 -3.84
N CYS A 103 -13.76 -13.92 -3.42
CA CYS A 103 -13.72 -15.34 -3.73
C CYS A 103 -14.86 -16.16 -3.04
N ASP A 104 -15.64 -15.53 -2.18
CA ASP A 104 -16.84 -16.07 -1.54
C ASP A 104 -18.09 -16.06 -2.44
N LEU A 105 -18.06 -15.30 -3.54
CA LEU A 105 -19.19 -15.22 -4.47
C LEU A 105 -19.32 -16.48 -5.35
N PRO A 106 -20.55 -16.91 -5.67
CA PRO A 106 -20.78 -18.08 -6.54
C PRO A 106 -20.37 -17.83 -8.00
N GLU A 107 -20.46 -16.59 -8.48
CA GLU A 107 -20.11 -16.20 -9.86
C GLU A 107 -18.60 -16.01 -10.10
N LYS A 108 -17.76 -16.36 -9.12
CA LYS A 108 -16.31 -16.24 -9.24
C LYS A 108 -15.75 -17.02 -10.43
N ASN A 109 -14.83 -16.41 -11.17
CA ASN A 109 -14.13 -17.07 -12.28
C ASN A 109 -12.61 -16.81 -12.20
N ILE A 110 -11.96 -17.53 -11.30
CA ILE A 110 -10.53 -17.39 -11.01
C ILE A 110 -9.67 -17.78 -12.21
N SER A 111 -10.05 -18.89 -12.90
CA SER A 111 -9.31 -19.37 -14.09
C SER A 111 -9.32 -18.33 -15.21
N LYS A 112 -10.45 -17.63 -15.41
CA LYS A 112 -10.53 -16.53 -16.39
C LYS A 112 -9.57 -15.41 -16.04
N ILE A 113 -9.53 -14.98 -14.77
CA ILE A 113 -8.63 -13.91 -14.32
C ILE A 113 -7.18 -14.32 -14.52
N LYS A 114 -6.78 -15.53 -14.13
CA LYS A 114 -5.41 -16.02 -14.34
C LYS A 114 -5.03 -16.01 -15.83
N ASN A 115 -5.92 -16.47 -16.71
CA ASN A 115 -5.70 -16.46 -18.15
C ASN A 115 -5.60 -15.05 -18.73
N GLU A 116 -6.44 -14.11 -18.28
CA GLU A 116 -6.36 -12.71 -18.70
C GLU A 116 -5.06 -12.06 -18.21
N MET A 117 -4.60 -12.37 -16.98
CA MET A 117 -3.34 -11.84 -16.43
C MET A 117 -2.10 -12.30 -17.21
N MET A 118 -2.13 -13.50 -17.80
CA MET A 118 -1.04 -14.00 -18.65
C MET A 118 -0.75 -13.06 -19.83
N GLN A 119 -1.75 -12.38 -20.37
CA GLN A 119 -1.56 -11.41 -21.47
C GLN A 119 -0.72 -10.19 -21.03
N TYR A 120 -0.62 -9.98 -19.72
CA TYR A 120 0.21 -8.93 -19.13
C TYR A 120 1.48 -9.51 -18.48
N GLU A 121 1.89 -10.74 -18.83
CA GLU A 121 3.07 -11.44 -18.30
C GLU A 121 3.02 -11.58 -16.75
N LEU A 122 1.83 -11.67 -16.18
CA LEU A 122 1.61 -12.06 -14.80
C LEU A 122 1.11 -13.49 -14.80
N ILE A 123 2.05 -14.43 -14.67
CA ILE A 123 1.78 -15.86 -14.76
C ILE A 123 1.80 -16.43 -13.36
N ALA A 124 0.71 -17.11 -12.99
CA ALA A 124 0.57 -17.70 -11.66
C ALA A 124 1.53 -18.88 -11.47
N GLU A 125 1.95 -19.14 -10.22
CA GLU A 125 2.87 -20.23 -9.87
C GLU A 125 2.33 -21.62 -10.30
N ASP A 126 1.01 -21.84 -10.16
CA ASP A 126 0.37 -23.09 -10.62
C ASP A 126 0.35 -23.26 -12.15
N LEU A 127 0.66 -22.21 -12.90
CA LEU A 127 0.86 -22.20 -14.34
C LEU A 127 2.33 -22.06 -14.73
N SER A 128 3.25 -22.43 -13.82
CA SER A 128 4.71 -22.36 -13.99
C SER A 128 5.26 -20.94 -14.13
N GLY A 129 4.55 -19.96 -13.58
CA GLY A 129 5.02 -18.58 -13.48
C GLY A 129 5.68 -18.26 -12.14
N ASP A 130 5.94 -16.99 -11.92
CA ASP A 130 6.61 -16.44 -10.73
C ASP A 130 5.74 -15.45 -9.96
N THR A 131 4.51 -15.22 -10.40
CA THR A 131 3.60 -14.26 -9.77
C THR A 131 2.73 -14.95 -8.72
N LEU A 132 2.74 -14.42 -7.50
CA LEU A 132 1.90 -14.92 -6.41
C LEU A 132 0.45 -14.47 -6.63
N PHE A 133 -0.47 -15.44 -6.63
CA PHE A 133 -1.92 -15.22 -6.67
C PHE A 133 -2.54 -15.70 -5.37
N VAL A 134 -3.29 -14.83 -4.70
CA VAL A 134 -3.97 -15.14 -3.45
C VAL A 134 -5.46 -14.89 -3.58
N GLU A 135 -6.27 -15.92 -3.38
CA GLU A 135 -7.72 -15.81 -3.35
C GLU A 135 -8.15 -15.36 -1.96
N VAL A 136 -8.82 -14.21 -1.89
CA VAL A 136 -9.24 -13.60 -0.62
C VAL A 136 -10.72 -13.23 -0.62
N SER A 137 -11.30 -13.09 0.55
CA SER A 137 -12.55 -12.38 0.74
C SER A 137 -12.42 -11.38 1.88
N ALA A 138 -12.47 -10.10 1.55
CA ALA A 138 -12.51 -9.04 2.53
C ALA A 138 -13.74 -9.15 3.44
N LEU A 139 -14.91 -9.43 2.84
CA LEU A 139 -16.18 -9.54 3.56
C LEU A 139 -16.22 -10.69 4.55
N LYS A 140 -15.70 -11.85 4.16
CA LYS A 140 -15.68 -13.08 4.99
C LYS A 140 -14.37 -13.25 5.77
N LYS A 141 -13.43 -12.32 5.65
CA LYS A 141 -12.08 -12.38 6.24
C LYS A 141 -11.34 -13.67 5.90
N LEU A 142 -11.51 -14.18 4.66
CA LEU A 142 -10.88 -15.42 4.21
C LEU A 142 -9.49 -15.13 3.62
N ASN A 143 -8.51 -15.97 3.99
CA ASN A 143 -7.15 -15.99 3.46
C ASN A 143 -6.39 -14.65 3.60
N LEU A 144 -6.76 -13.79 4.55
CA LEU A 144 -6.06 -12.52 4.79
C LEU A 144 -4.64 -12.77 5.32
N ASP A 145 -4.47 -13.79 6.17
CA ASP A 145 -3.15 -14.16 6.71
C ASP A 145 -2.27 -14.74 5.61
N LYS A 146 -2.83 -15.55 4.70
CA LYS A 146 -2.12 -16.04 3.52
C LYS A 146 -1.63 -14.89 2.62
N LEU A 147 -2.40 -13.81 2.49
CA LEU A 147 -1.96 -12.62 1.77
C LEU A 147 -0.78 -11.94 2.49
N LYS A 148 -0.85 -11.78 3.82
CA LYS A 148 0.26 -11.23 4.62
C LYS A 148 1.53 -12.10 4.51
N GLU A 149 1.38 -13.43 4.59
CA GLU A 149 2.49 -14.37 4.39
C GLU A 149 3.12 -14.26 3.00
N SER A 150 2.30 -14.14 1.95
CA SER A 150 2.79 -13.95 0.58
C SER A 150 3.58 -12.65 0.42
N ILE A 151 3.15 -11.56 1.08
CA ILE A 151 3.87 -10.29 1.10
C ILE A 151 5.21 -10.45 1.83
N LEU A 152 5.23 -11.14 2.98
CA LEU A 152 6.46 -11.39 3.73
C LEU A 152 7.43 -12.26 2.92
N LEU A 153 6.95 -13.33 2.30
CA LEU A 153 7.76 -14.19 1.44
C LEU A 153 8.39 -13.38 0.30
N GLN A 154 7.61 -12.55 -0.39
CA GLN A 154 8.13 -11.69 -1.44
C GLN A 154 9.16 -10.69 -0.92
N SER A 155 8.96 -10.15 0.28
CA SER A 155 9.91 -9.23 0.91
C SER A 155 11.25 -9.90 1.27
N GLU A 156 11.22 -11.19 1.66
CA GLU A 156 12.41 -11.99 1.94
C GLU A 156 13.19 -12.29 0.64
N ILE A 157 12.50 -12.61 -0.45
CA ILE A 157 13.12 -12.80 -1.77
C ILE A 157 13.82 -11.52 -2.26
N LEU A 158 13.24 -10.34 -1.98
CA LEU A 158 13.82 -9.05 -2.33
C LEU A 158 15.00 -8.64 -1.43
N ASP A 159 15.24 -9.36 -0.33
CA ASP A 159 16.30 -9.07 0.65
C ASP A 159 16.30 -7.59 1.10
N LEU A 160 15.12 -7.07 1.43
CA LEU A 160 14.92 -5.67 1.81
C LEU A 160 15.67 -5.34 3.09
N LYS A 161 16.50 -4.30 3.04
CA LYS A 161 17.35 -3.86 4.15
C LYS A 161 17.24 -2.36 4.35
N ALA A 162 17.28 -1.93 5.61
CA ALA A 162 17.39 -0.52 5.96
C ALA A 162 18.30 -0.37 7.20
N SER A 163 19.05 0.72 7.24
CA SER A 163 19.80 1.10 8.43
C SER A 163 18.89 1.83 9.41
N PHE A 164 19.05 1.54 10.70
CA PHE A 164 18.35 2.22 11.79
C PHE A 164 19.22 3.29 12.48
N SER A 165 20.49 3.39 12.11
CA SER A 165 21.47 4.30 12.74
C SER A 165 21.87 5.47 11.87
N ASP A 166 21.58 5.40 10.58
CA ASP A 166 21.96 6.44 9.62
C ASP A 166 21.09 7.70 9.73
N THR A 167 21.49 8.75 9.04
CA THR A 167 20.67 9.95 8.82
C THR A 167 19.37 9.54 8.10
N ALA A 168 18.25 10.07 8.58
CA ALA A 168 16.96 9.79 8.02
C ALA A 168 16.87 10.17 6.54
N ARG A 169 16.32 9.24 5.76
CA ARG A 169 15.88 9.47 4.37
C ARG A 169 14.45 8.98 4.25
N GLY A 170 13.67 9.67 3.46
CA GLY A 170 12.28 9.31 3.26
C GLY A 170 11.68 10.00 2.05
N VAL A 171 10.43 9.69 1.78
CA VAL A 171 9.67 10.25 0.66
C VAL A 171 8.43 10.94 1.20
N VAL A 172 8.13 12.13 0.68
CA VAL A 172 6.87 12.82 0.96
C VAL A 172 5.76 12.14 0.15
N ILE A 173 4.78 11.57 0.87
CA ILE A 173 3.61 10.95 0.28
C ILE A 173 2.59 12.01 -0.11
N GLU A 174 2.26 12.88 0.85
CA GLU A 174 1.27 13.95 0.70
C GLU A 174 1.65 15.14 1.58
N SER A 175 1.27 16.34 1.14
CA SER A 175 1.39 17.56 1.94
C SER A 175 0.11 18.37 1.84
N LYS A 176 -0.31 18.92 2.97
CA LYS A 176 -1.52 19.74 3.06
C LYS A 176 -1.34 20.87 4.08
N ILE A 177 -2.22 21.85 3.99
CA ILE A 177 -2.33 22.89 5.01
C ILE A 177 -3.53 22.52 5.91
N ASP A 178 -3.25 22.14 7.14
CA ASP A 178 -4.26 21.87 8.14
C ASP A 178 -4.66 23.18 8.84
N LYS A 179 -5.96 23.40 9.05
CA LYS A 179 -6.48 24.65 9.66
C LYS A 179 -6.05 24.87 11.10
N GLY A 180 -5.69 23.79 11.82
CA GLY A 180 -5.28 23.86 13.22
C GLY A 180 -3.79 23.68 13.43
N LYS A 181 -3.12 22.88 12.58
CA LYS A 181 -1.72 22.49 12.72
C LYS A 181 -0.79 23.27 11.79
N GLY A 182 -1.32 23.96 10.78
CA GLY A 182 -0.54 24.61 9.72
C GLY A 182 -0.07 23.62 8.64
N PRO A 183 1.10 23.83 8.03
CA PRO A 183 1.65 22.90 7.04
C PRO A 183 1.94 21.54 7.67
N VAL A 184 1.40 20.48 7.09
CA VAL A 184 1.57 19.08 7.52
C VAL A 184 1.98 18.27 6.31
N SER A 185 3.00 17.44 6.47
CA SER A 185 3.44 16.52 5.44
C SER A 185 3.47 15.09 5.96
N THR A 186 2.85 14.18 5.23
CA THR A 186 2.96 12.74 5.48
C THR A 186 4.20 12.23 4.75
N ILE A 187 5.12 11.65 5.50
CA ILE A 187 6.36 11.10 4.97
C ILE A 187 6.45 9.61 5.31
N LEU A 188 7.08 8.85 4.43
CA LEU A 188 7.51 7.48 4.67
C LEU A 188 9.03 7.47 4.83
N ILE A 189 9.51 7.01 5.97
CA ILE A 189 10.94 6.83 6.21
C ILE A 189 11.41 5.58 5.46
N SER A 190 12.41 5.71 4.61
CA SER A 190 13.01 4.59 3.88
C SER A 190 14.30 4.08 4.50
N ASN A 191 15.04 4.95 5.19
CA ASN A 191 16.32 4.59 5.82
C ASN A 191 16.62 5.55 6.97
N GLY A 192 17.42 5.10 7.94
CA GLY A 192 17.84 5.93 9.07
C GLY A 192 16.73 6.18 10.08
N LYS A 193 16.96 7.12 10.97
CA LYS A 193 16.05 7.51 12.04
C LYS A 193 15.81 9.01 12.02
N LEU A 194 14.55 9.41 11.94
CA LEU A 194 14.13 10.82 12.10
C LEU A 194 13.69 11.07 13.53
N LYS A 195 14.18 12.13 14.13
CA LYS A 195 13.83 12.55 15.48
C LYS A 195 13.13 13.90 15.50
N ARG A 196 12.29 14.11 16.51
CA ARG A 196 11.77 15.42 16.81
C ARG A 196 12.91 16.40 17.08
N GLY A 197 12.88 17.55 16.42
CA GLY A 197 13.92 18.56 16.51
C GLY A 197 14.98 18.50 15.41
N ASP A 198 15.00 17.43 14.62
CA ASP A 198 15.93 17.31 13.48
C ASP A 198 15.60 18.34 12.40
N PHE A 199 16.64 18.77 11.67
CA PHE A 199 16.48 19.54 10.45
C PHE A 199 16.34 18.60 9.26
N PHE A 200 15.51 18.98 8.31
CA PHE A 200 15.32 18.22 7.06
C PHE A 200 15.43 19.14 5.84
N ILE A 201 15.78 18.56 4.73
CA ILE A 201 15.77 19.19 3.40
C ILE A 201 14.80 18.38 2.52
N CYS A 202 13.92 19.07 1.83
CA CYS A 202 12.98 18.46 0.89
C CYS A 202 12.90 19.34 -0.38
N GLY A 203 13.46 18.83 -1.49
CA GLY A 203 13.62 19.64 -2.70
C GLY A 203 14.44 20.90 -2.41
N ASP A 204 13.86 22.06 -2.70
CA ASP A 204 14.49 23.38 -2.51
C ASP A 204 14.18 24.00 -1.15
N THR A 205 13.47 23.28 -0.28
CA THR A 205 13.07 23.79 1.03
C THR A 205 13.73 23.02 2.16
N TRP A 206 13.82 23.66 3.31
CA TRP A 206 14.30 23.06 4.54
C TRP A 206 13.37 23.42 5.70
N GLY A 207 13.44 22.65 6.74
CA GLY A 207 12.63 22.86 7.94
C GLY A 207 13.17 22.13 9.15
N LYS A 208 12.49 22.34 10.27
CA LYS A 208 12.75 21.63 11.52
C LYS A 208 11.51 20.87 11.93
N VAL A 209 11.67 19.60 12.26
CA VAL A 209 10.59 18.73 12.74
C VAL A 209 10.14 19.21 14.12
N ARG A 210 8.98 19.86 14.21
CA ARG A 210 8.39 20.35 15.46
C ARG A 210 7.68 19.25 16.22
N ALA A 211 6.93 18.43 15.49
CA ALA A 211 6.21 17.30 16.01
C ALA A 211 6.10 16.21 14.94
N MET A 212 5.93 14.97 15.39
CA MET A 212 5.62 13.82 14.54
C MET A 212 4.41 13.11 15.10
N ILE A 213 3.50 12.71 14.22
CA ILE A 213 2.28 11.99 14.56
C ILE A 213 2.25 10.71 13.72
N ASN A 214 2.06 9.57 14.36
CA ASN A 214 1.95 8.30 13.64
C ASN A 214 0.56 8.12 13.01
N TYR A 215 0.37 7.05 12.25
CA TYR A 215 -0.90 6.74 11.58
C TYR A 215 -2.09 6.50 12.55
N GLU A 216 -1.83 6.26 13.83
CA GLU A 216 -2.85 6.14 14.88
C GLU A 216 -3.23 7.51 15.50
N GLY A 217 -2.62 8.60 15.03
CA GLY A 217 -2.84 9.93 15.59
C GLY A 217 -2.07 10.22 16.89
N LYS A 218 -1.11 9.35 17.28
CA LYS A 218 -0.31 9.51 18.50
C LYS A 218 0.97 10.28 18.19
N MET A 219 1.36 11.18 19.09
CA MET A 219 2.65 11.86 19.01
C MET A 219 3.79 10.87 19.26
N VAL A 220 4.82 10.92 18.40
CA VAL A 220 6.03 10.11 18.51
C VAL A 220 7.26 10.99 18.50
N ASN A 221 8.32 10.54 19.18
CA ASN A 221 9.58 11.29 19.27
C ASN A 221 10.59 10.88 18.20
N GLU A 222 10.42 9.69 17.62
CA GLU A 222 11.26 9.16 16.55
C GLU A 222 10.44 8.36 15.55
N ALA A 223 10.89 8.35 14.29
CA ALA A 223 10.34 7.54 13.21
C ALA A 223 11.45 6.70 12.58
N LEU A 224 11.17 5.41 12.42
CA LEU A 224 12.07 4.38 11.92
C LEU A 224 11.77 4.05 10.45
N PRO A 225 12.63 3.30 9.75
CA PRO A 225 12.36 2.82 8.40
C PRO A 225 11.02 2.12 8.28
N SER A 226 10.34 2.33 7.17
CA SER A 226 8.98 1.85 6.87
C SER A 226 7.86 2.44 7.74
N MET A 227 8.16 3.40 8.61
CA MET A 227 7.16 4.06 9.44
C MET A 227 6.59 5.29 8.73
N PRO A 228 5.27 5.33 8.45
CA PRO A 228 4.62 6.54 7.97
C PRO A 228 4.36 7.50 9.14
N VAL A 229 4.72 8.76 8.98
CA VAL A 229 4.49 9.80 9.98
C VAL A 229 4.06 11.11 9.35
N GLU A 230 3.15 11.83 10.01
CA GLU A 230 2.90 13.23 9.74
C GLU A 230 3.94 14.08 10.48
N ILE A 231 4.60 14.99 9.77
CA ILE A 231 5.52 15.98 10.35
C ILE A 231 4.90 17.37 10.30
N LEU A 232 5.16 18.15 11.35
CA LEU A 232 4.73 19.53 11.53
C LEU A 232 5.95 20.42 11.69
#